data_e98f5da36dee91383827c90c45b5b6f2
#
_entry.id   e98f5da36dee91383827c90c45b5b6f2
#
_cell.length_a   1.000
_cell.length_b   1.000
_cell.length_c   1.000
_cell.angle_alpha   90.00
_cell.angle_beta   90.00
_cell.angle_gamma   90.00
#
_symmetry.space_group_name_H-M   'P 1'
#
loop_
_entity.id
_entity.type
_entity.pdbx_description
1 polymer ?
#
loop_
_entity_poly.entity_id
_entity_poly.type
_entity_poly.pdbx_seq_one_letter_code
_entity_poly.pdbx_strand_id
1 'polypeptide(L)'
;MSKKMYEEANIRSIANKIREKTGAETRYKTKEMPSGINEVYDAGVNFGKKSEYDSFWDNFQNNGNFRIYYYAFAYQRFDDDNYNPKYPINCSASNTAAQHLFSASSGITDTKVPIIINSTNANAMFYSASGIVTIREIQIKKANTTFNSAFNGCQELANVTFTGLPIDNNLSLHDSPKLSDKSIDNIVSMLKDLTGGSSKKLTVHSDVYNRMVADGRNALVESKNWVLEKS
;
A
#
# COMPACT_ATOMS: atom_id res chain seq x y z
N MET A 1 1.13 14.05 -42.19
CA MET A 1 1.81 12.77 -41.91
C MET A 1 0.76 11.71 -41.65
N SER A 2 0.87 10.56 -42.33
CA SER A 2 -0.11 9.50 -42.15
C SER A 2 0.02 8.85 -40.76
N LYS A 3 -1.09 8.43 -40.14
CA LYS A 3 -1.13 7.69 -38.85
C LYS A 3 -0.11 6.54 -38.81
N LYS A 4 0.10 5.89 -39.96
CA LYS A 4 1.05 4.77 -40.14
C LYS A 4 2.52 5.17 -39.90
N MET A 5 2.96 6.37 -40.32
CA MET A 5 4.34 6.85 -40.07
C MET A 5 4.59 7.19 -38.62
N TYR A 6 3.58 7.71 -37.93
CA TYR A 6 3.67 7.98 -36.48
C TYR A 6 3.80 6.68 -35.69
N GLU A 7 3.04 5.65 -36.06
CA GLU A 7 3.11 4.32 -35.42
C GLU A 7 4.49 3.67 -35.62
N GLU A 8 5.10 3.76 -36.82
CA GLU A 8 6.44 3.22 -37.09
C GLU A 8 7.54 3.95 -36.29
N ALA A 9 7.46 5.25 -36.15
CA ALA A 9 8.42 6.02 -35.36
C ALA A 9 8.37 5.64 -33.87
N ASN A 10 7.17 5.43 -33.35
CA ASN A 10 6.98 4.99 -31.96
C ASN A 10 7.51 3.56 -31.74
N ILE A 11 7.24 2.63 -32.66
CA ILE A 11 7.76 1.27 -32.59
C ILE A 11 9.29 1.25 -32.63
N ARG A 12 9.92 2.05 -33.49
CA ARG A 12 11.39 2.18 -33.54
C ARG A 12 11.96 2.76 -32.23
N SER A 13 11.30 3.75 -31.63
CA SER A 13 11.72 4.35 -30.37
C SER A 13 11.65 3.31 -29.24
N ILE A 14 10.57 2.54 -29.17
CA ILE A 14 10.42 1.44 -28.19
C ILE A 14 11.51 0.40 -28.39
N ALA A 15 11.72 -0.07 -29.63
CA ALA A 15 12.75 -1.07 -29.94
C ALA A 15 14.17 -0.59 -29.59
N ASN A 16 14.47 0.71 -29.76
CA ASN A 16 15.75 1.29 -29.36
C ASN A 16 15.93 1.28 -27.85
N LYS A 17 14.89 1.67 -27.09
CA LYS A 17 14.91 1.62 -25.63
C LYS A 17 15.05 0.20 -25.07
N ILE A 18 14.43 -0.78 -25.74
CA ILE A 18 14.59 -2.20 -25.38
C ILE A 18 16.06 -2.59 -25.52
N ARG A 19 16.70 -2.30 -26.67
CA ARG A 19 18.12 -2.60 -26.89
C ARG A 19 19.04 -1.92 -25.90
N GLU A 20 18.78 -0.65 -25.63
CA GLU A 20 19.55 0.12 -24.62
C GLU A 20 19.48 -0.54 -23.23
N LYS A 21 18.31 -1.04 -22.84
CA LYS A 21 18.10 -1.66 -21.52
C LYS A 21 18.57 -3.11 -21.42
N THR A 22 18.43 -3.89 -22.49
CA THR A 22 18.77 -5.33 -22.49
C THR A 22 20.18 -5.59 -23.00
N GLY A 23 20.88 -4.60 -23.56
CA GLY A 23 22.17 -4.79 -24.24
C GLY A 23 22.05 -5.66 -25.49
N ALA A 24 20.83 -5.92 -26.01
CA ALA A 24 20.63 -6.77 -27.18
C ALA A 24 21.15 -6.11 -28.45
N GLU A 25 22.05 -6.80 -29.18
CA GLU A 25 22.58 -6.33 -30.45
C GLU A 25 21.62 -6.57 -31.62
N THR A 26 20.68 -7.50 -31.48
CA THR A 26 19.74 -7.91 -32.54
C THR A 26 18.59 -6.92 -32.69
N ARG A 27 18.17 -6.70 -33.95
CA ARG A 27 16.98 -5.92 -34.27
C ARG A 27 15.73 -6.77 -34.14
N TYR A 28 14.86 -6.44 -33.21
CA TYR A 28 13.54 -7.09 -33.10
C TYR A 28 12.70 -6.77 -34.34
N LYS A 29 12.14 -7.80 -34.97
CA LYS A 29 11.07 -7.63 -35.98
C LYS A 29 9.77 -7.30 -35.25
N THR A 30 8.84 -6.62 -35.91
CA THR A 30 7.56 -6.22 -35.32
C THR A 30 6.81 -7.41 -34.66
N LYS A 31 6.91 -8.60 -35.21
CA LYS A 31 6.32 -9.83 -34.66
C LYS A 31 7.00 -10.35 -33.40
N GLU A 32 8.21 -9.90 -33.12
CA GLU A 32 9.04 -10.28 -31.96
C GLU A 32 8.94 -9.24 -30.83
N MET A 33 8.29 -8.10 -31.08
CA MET A 33 8.11 -7.04 -30.09
C MET A 33 7.46 -7.50 -28.78
N PRO A 34 6.45 -8.40 -28.76
CA PRO A 34 5.92 -8.92 -27.51
C PRO A 34 6.97 -9.61 -26.64
N SER A 35 7.89 -10.40 -27.25
CA SER A 35 9.00 -11.04 -26.53
C SER A 35 9.98 -10.00 -25.99
N GLY A 36 10.35 -9.00 -26.81
CA GLY A 36 11.21 -7.92 -26.41
C GLY A 36 10.60 -7.04 -25.31
N ILE A 37 9.28 -6.84 -25.31
CA ILE A 37 8.58 -6.14 -24.22
C ILE A 37 8.62 -6.98 -22.96
N ASN A 38 8.44 -8.29 -23.04
CA ASN A 38 8.58 -9.18 -21.89
C ASN A 38 10.02 -9.18 -21.35
N GLU A 39 11.03 -9.20 -22.22
CA GLU A 39 12.43 -9.08 -21.81
C GLU A 39 12.72 -7.76 -21.09
N VAL A 40 12.14 -6.65 -21.54
CA VAL A 40 12.24 -5.34 -20.84
C VAL A 40 11.42 -5.36 -19.55
N TYR A 41 10.26 -6.01 -19.56
CA TYR A 41 9.46 -6.19 -18.35
C TYR A 41 10.21 -7.08 -17.36
N ASP A 42 10.77 -8.20 -17.80
CA ASP A 42 11.57 -9.11 -16.99
C ASP A 42 12.92 -8.48 -16.57
N ALA A 43 13.57 -7.73 -17.46
CA ALA A 43 14.74 -6.90 -17.11
C ALA A 43 14.33 -5.70 -16.24
N GLY A 44 13.15 -5.17 -16.39
CA GLY A 44 12.56 -4.13 -15.55
C GLY A 44 12.08 -4.66 -14.21
N VAL A 45 11.61 -5.90 -14.17
CA VAL A 45 11.26 -6.66 -12.94
C VAL A 45 12.52 -7.18 -12.26
N ASN A 46 13.55 -7.53 -13.03
CA ASN A 46 14.92 -7.74 -12.57
C ASN A 46 15.73 -6.44 -12.73
N PHE A 47 15.17 -5.30 -12.33
CA PHE A 47 15.95 -4.06 -12.28
C PHE A 47 17.26 -4.40 -11.60
N GLY A 48 18.27 -4.43 -12.41
CA GLY A 48 19.56 -4.97 -12.07
C GLY A 48 20.06 -4.36 -10.79
N LYS A 49 20.80 -5.12 -10.06
CA LYS A 49 21.62 -4.79 -8.89
C LYS A 49 20.92 -3.90 -7.85
N LYS A 50 20.86 -4.37 -6.63
CA LYS A 50 20.45 -3.66 -5.40
C LYS A 50 20.76 -2.15 -5.39
N SER A 51 21.89 -1.74 -6.01
CA SER A 51 22.29 -0.33 -6.15
C SER A 51 21.33 0.53 -6.99
N GLU A 52 20.59 -0.03 -7.95
CA GLU A 52 19.63 0.73 -8.77
C GLU A 52 18.31 0.95 -8.04
N TYR A 53 17.88 -0.04 -7.24
CA TYR A 53 16.72 0.12 -6.35
C TYR A 53 17.02 1.09 -5.21
N ASP A 54 18.21 1.00 -4.62
CA ASP A 54 18.63 1.95 -3.60
C ASP A 54 18.64 3.38 -4.17
N SER A 55 19.15 3.56 -5.40
CA SER A 55 19.11 4.84 -6.12
C SER A 55 17.68 5.28 -6.44
N PHE A 56 16.79 4.37 -6.83
CA PHE A 56 15.37 4.67 -7.03
C PHE A 56 14.74 5.18 -5.74
N TRP A 57 14.90 4.44 -4.62
CA TRP A 57 14.32 4.82 -3.34
C TRP A 57 14.94 6.09 -2.77
N ASP A 58 16.24 6.35 -2.99
CA ASP A 58 16.92 7.59 -2.63
C ASP A 58 16.38 8.78 -3.43
N ASN A 59 16.22 8.64 -4.74
CA ASN A 59 15.68 9.69 -5.61
C ASN A 59 14.17 9.90 -5.40
N PHE A 60 13.44 8.82 -5.16
CA PHE A 60 12.00 8.85 -4.89
C PHE A 60 11.66 9.77 -3.73
N GLN A 61 12.55 9.90 -2.75
CA GLN A 61 12.27 10.57 -1.51
C GLN A 61 13.07 11.84 -1.26
N ASN A 62 14.25 12.00 -1.87
CA ASN A 62 15.04 13.21 -1.78
C ASN A 62 14.47 14.37 -2.60
N ASN A 63 13.61 14.08 -3.55
CA ASN A 63 12.93 15.09 -4.34
C ASN A 63 11.60 15.42 -3.65
N GLY A 64 11.55 16.41 -2.76
CA GLY A 64 10.35 16.84 -2.02
C GLY A 64 9.11 17.16 -2.88
N ASN A 65 9.24 17.03 -4.20
CA ASN A 65 8.20 17.13 -5.22
C ASN A 65 7.63 15.78 -5.68
N PHE A 66 8.08 14.65 -5.13
CA PHE A 66 7.55 13.36 -5.55
C PHE A 66 6.12 13.19 -5.01
N ARG A 67 5.16 13.17 -5.93
CA ARG A 67 3.75 13.00 -5.62
C ARG A 67 3.34 11.56 -5.76
N ILE A 68 2.95 10.93 -4.66
CA ILE A 68 2.34 9.61 -4.69
C ILE A 68 0.90 9.77 -5.15
N TYR A 69 0.57 9.08 -6.24
CA TYR A 69 -0.80 8.96 -6.75
C TYR A 69 -1.42 7.64 -6.28
N TYR A 70 -2.75 7.54 -6.38
CA TYR A 70 -3.44 6.28 -6.14
C TYR A 70 -2.86 5.15 -7.02
N TYR A 71 -2.86 3.92 -6.52
CA TYR A 71 -2.21 2.75 -7.11
C TYR A 71 -0.68 2.81 -7.25
N ALA A 72 0.02 3.68 -6.55
CA ALA A 72 1.47 3.89 -6.77
C ALA A 72 2.31 2.61 -6.70
N PHE A 73 1.98 1.69 -5.80
CA PHE A 73 2.66 0.40 -5.63
C PHE A 73 1.70 -0.80 -5.79
N ALA A 74 0.51 -0.59 -6.35
CA ALA A 74 -0.46 -1.64 -6.55
C ALA A 74 0.00 -2.65 -7.61
N TYR A 75 -0.39 -3.91 -7.42
CA TYR A 75 -0.07 -5.02 -8.32
C TYR A 75 1.44 -5.26 -8.53
N GLN A 76 2.28 -4.72 -7.65
CA GLN A 76 3.73 -4.91 -7.73
C GLN A 76 4.14 -6.21 -7.02
N ARG A 77 5.18 -6.85 -7.57
CA ARG A 77 5.87 -7.95 -6.90
C ARG A 77 7.12 -7.40 -6.24
N PHE A 78 7.13 -7.44 -4.93
CA PHE A 78 8.25 -7.00 -4.13
C PHE A 78 9.07 -8.20 -3.63
N ASP A 79 10.33 -7.94 -3.34
CA ASP A 79 11.23 -8.81 -2.57
C ASP A 79 12.13 -7.92 -1.70
N ASP A 80 12.98 -8.53 -0.89
CA ASP A 80 13.85 -7.78 0.01
C ASP A 80 14.89 -6.91 -0.72
N ASP A 81 15.18 -7.22 -1.97
CA ASP A 81 16.15 -6.48 -2.78
C ASP A 81 15.54 -5.27 -3.46
N ASN A 82 14.25 -5.34 -3.88
CA ASN A 82 13.60 -4.27 -4.63
C ASN A 82 12.70 -3.35 -3.79
N TYR A 83 12.33 -3.73 -2.56
CA TYR A 83 11.55 -2.90 -1.64
C TYR A 83 12.42 -2.42 -0.48
N ASN A 84 13.07 -1.29 -0.64
CA ASN A 84 13.97 -0.72 0.37
C ASN A 84 13.73 0.78 0.59
N PRO A 85 12.52 1.20 1.02
CA PRO A 85 12.26 2.60 1.32
C PRO A 85 13.10 3.04 2.54
N LYS A 86 13.77 4.19 2.43
CA LYS A 86 14.59 4.77 3.52
C LYS A 86 13.86 5.88 4.28
N TYR A 87 12.80 6.42 3.71
CA TYR A 87 12.07 7.57 4.24
C TYR A 87 10.57 7.31 4.24
N PRO A 88 9.78 8.03 5.04
CA PRO A 88 8.33 7.86 5.08
C PRO A 88 7.67 8.04 3.71
N ILE A 89 6.70 7.18 3.41
CA ILE A 89 5.90 7.28 2.19
C ILE A 89 4.81 8.32 2.40
N ASN A 90 4.92 9.48 1.75
CA ASN A 90 4.00 10.61 1.95
C ASN A 90 2.91 10.65 0.87
N CYS A 91 1.68 10.32 1.26
CA CYS A 91 0.49 10.32 0.40
C CYS A 91 -0.20 11.68 0.45
N SER A 92 0.33 12.67 -0.26
CA SER A 92 -0.14 14.06 -0.23
C SER A 92 -0.52 14.66 -1.59
N ALA A 93 -0.38 13.90 -2.69
CA ALA A 93 -0.60 14.43 -4.04
C ALA A 93 -2.05 14.82 -4.33
N SER A 94 -3.02 14.13 -3.71
CA SER A 94 -4.46 14.35 -3.87
C SER A 94 -5.23 13.76 -2.69
N ASN A 95 -6.54 13.99 -2.63
CA ASN A 95 -7.40 13.36 -1.62
C ASN A 95 -7.51 11.83 -1.78
N THR A 96 -7.02 11.26 -2.86
CA THR A 96 -6.99 9.81 -3.13
C THR A 96 -5.58 9.23 -3.14
N ALA A 97 -4.57 9.98 -2.72
CA ALA A 97 -3.16 9.57 -2.83
C ALA A 97 -2.83 8.26 -2.09
N ALA A 98 -3.50 7.97 -0.98
CA ALA A 98 -3.32 6.72 -0.24
C ALA A 98 -4.20 5.56 -0.73
N GLN A 99 -5.17 5.84 -1.65
CA GLN A 99 -6.09 4.83 -2.15
C GLN A 99 -5.33 3.78 -2.99
N HIS A 100 -5.58 2.50 -2.72
CA HIS A 100 -4.94 1.37 -3.40
C HIS A 100 -3.40 1.39 -3.39
N LEU A 101 -2.75 2.04 -2.44
CA LEU A 101 -1.29 2.26 -2.43
C LEU A 101 -0.49 0.97 -2.65
N PHE A 102 -0.80 -0.11 -1.92
CA PHE A 102 -0.20 -1.44 -2.02
C PHE A 102 -1.21 -2.52 -2.40
N SER A 103 -2.31 -2.15 -3.05
CA SER A 103 -3.37 -3.10 -3.39
C SER A 103 -2.84 -4.23 -4.28
N ALA A 104 -3.17 -5.48 -3.91
CA ALA A 104 -2.75 -6.69 -4.62
C ALA A 104 -1.22 -6.82 -4.83
N SER A 105 -0.42 -6.15 -4.00
CA SER A 105 1.04 -6.31 -4.02
C SER A 105 1.42 -7.63 -3.37
N SER A 106 2.39 -8.32 -3.94
CA SER A 106 2.93 -9.57 -3.40
C SER A 106 4.38 -9.39 -2.94
N GLY A 107 4.83 -10.24 -2.01
CA GLY A 107 6.21 -10.25 -1.52
C GLY A 107 6.55 -9.17 -0.49
N ILE A 108 5.71 -8.14 -0.33
CA ILE A 108 5.89 -7.18 0.76
C ILE A 108 5.42 -7.81 2.08
N THR A 109 6.34 -7.94 3.03
CA THR A 109 6.05 -8.47 4.38
C THR A 109 6.08 -7.37 5.46
N ASP A 110 6.80 -6.29 5.22
CA ASP A 110 6.99 -5.17 6.14
C ASP A 110 7.07 -3.87 5.34
N THR A 111 6.33 -2.84 5.74
CA THR A 111 6.42 -1.51 5.09
C THR A 111 7.76 -0.82 5.32
N LYS A 112 8.59 -1.31 6.25
CA LYS A 112 9.92 -0.81 6.63
C LYS A 112 9.95 0.65 7.13
N VAL A 113 9.05 1.49 6.64
CA VAL A 113 8.95 2.92 6.96
C VAL A 113 7.51 3.32 7.27
N PRO A 114 7.29 4.47 7.92
CA PRO A 114 5.96 5.05 8.09
C PRO A 114 5.29 5.43 6.77
N ILE A 115 3.95 5.34 6.75
CA ILE A 115 3.09 5.86 5.68
C ILE A 115 2.35 7.06 6.24
N ILE A 116 2.57 8.24 5.65
CA ILE A 116 1.94 9.48 6.05
C ILE A 116 0.74 9.74 5.14
N ILE A 117 -0.47 9.68 5.71
CA ILE A 117 -1.72 9.90 5.00
C ILE A 117 -2.15 11.35 5.17
N ASN A 118 -1.92 12.16 4.16
CA ASN A 118 -2.43 13.53 4.06
C ASN A 118 -3.56 13.62 3.03
N SER A 119 -4.41 12.60 2.98
CA SER A 119 -5.57 12.47 2.11
C SER A 119 -6.77 12.01 2.91
N THR A 120 -7.99 12.25 2.42
CA THR A 120 -9.23 11.76 3.07
C THR A 120 -9.62 10.36 2.63
N ASN A 121 -8.91 9.75 1.68
CA ASN A 121 -9.23 8.44 1.14
C ASN A 121 -7.98 7.53 1.17
N ALA A 122 -7.99 6.57 2.08
CA ALA A 122 -7.04 5.47 2.18
C ALA A 122 -7.73 4.12 1.90
N ASN A 123 -8.83 4.14 1.11
CA ASN A 123 -9.59 2.94 0.80
C ASN A 123 -8.74 1.93 0.03
N ALA A 124 -8.91 0.66 0.32
CA ALA A 124 -8.22 -0.45 -0.32
C ALA A 124 -6.68 -0.32 -0.31
N MET A 125 -6.08 0.41 0.66
CA MET A 125 -4.66 0.74 0.68
C MET A 125 -3.76 -0.50 0.62
N PHE A 126 -4.13 -1.59 1.31
CA PHE A 126 -3.46 -2.89 1.31
C PHE A 126 -4.40 -4.02 0.83
N TYR A 127 -5.45 -3.68 0.06
CA TYR A 127 -6.40 -4.69 -0.42
C TYR A 127 -5.69 -5.87 -1.09
N SER A 128 -5.93 -7.10 -0.63
CA SER A 128 -5.29 -8.32 -1.13
C SER A 128 -3.74 -8.35 -1.04
N ALA A 129 -3.13 -7.55 -0.18
CA ALA A 129 -1.72 -7.65 0.15
C ALA A 129 -1.52 -8.79 1.17
N SER A 130 -1.75 -10.04 0.75
CA SER A 130 -1.88 -11.20 1.63
C SER A 130 -0.61 -11.57 2.40
N GLY A 131 0.57 -11.16 1.91
CA GLY A 131 1.86 -11.41 2.56
C GLY A 131 2.28 -10.38 3.61
N ILE A 132 1.56 -9.26 3.74
CA ILE A 132 1.95 -8.20 4.68
C ILE A 132 1.80 -8.68 6.14
N VAL A 133 2.88 -8.64 6.89
CA VAL A 133 2.93 -9.00 8.31
C VAL A 133 3.00 -7.77 9.20
N THR A 134 3.77 -6.76 8.77
CA THR A 134 4.03 -5.56 9.57
C THR A 134 3.79 -4.29 8.75
N ILE A 135 2.92 -3.44 9.26
CA ILE A 135 2.78 -2.06 8.84
C ILE A 135 3.34 -1.20 9.95
N ARG A 136 4.54 -0.63 9.74
CA ARG A 136 5.32 0.06 10.77
C ARG A 136 4.54 1.19 11.43
N GLU A 137 3.94 2.04 10.61
CA GLU A 137 3.15 3.16 11.08
C GLU A 137 2.25 3.68 9.95
N ILE A 138 1.01 4.00 10.31
CA ILE A 138 0.08 4.77 9.49
C ILE A 138 -0.17 6.07 10.21
N GLN A 139 0.46 7.16 9.76
CA GLN A 139 0.30 8.48 10.35
C GLN A 139 -0.85 9.24 9.67
N ILE A 140 -1.96 9.43 10.37
CA ILE A 140 -3.12 10.16 9.87
C ILE A 140 -2.90 11.65 10.07
N LYS A 141 -2.87 12.42 8.98
CA LYS A 141 -2.72 13.89 9.01
C LYS A 141 -4.00 14.64 8.67
N LYS A 142 -5.04 13.93 8.21
CA LYS A 142 -6.28 14.54 7.78
C LYS A 142 -7.47 13.89 8.47
N ALA A 143 -8.36 14.71 9.04
CA ALA A 143 -9.60 14.23 9.62
C ALA A 143 -10.53 13.66 8.53
N ASN A 144 -11.45 12.80 8.93
CA ASN A 144 -12.38 12.10 8.06
C ASN A 144 -11.71 11.20 7.01
N THR A 145 -10.50 10.70 7.31
CA THR A 145 -9.84 9.70 6.46
C THR A 145 -10.62 8.40 6.51
N THR A 146 -10.96 7.87 5.34
CA THR A 146 -11.69 6.60 5.19
C THR A 146 -10.72 5.46 4.89
N PHE A 147 -11.01 4.26 5.46
CA PHE A 147 -10.23 3.05 5.32
C PHE A 147 -11.08 1.88 4.78
N ASN A 148 -12.07 2.16 3.92
CA ASN A 148 -12.94 1.10 3.40
C ASN A 148 -12.12 0.04 2.66
N SER A 149 -12.29 -1.23 3.06
CA SER A 149 -11.54 -2.36 2.50
C SER A 149 -10.02 -2.23 2.52
N ALA A 150 -9.48 -1.31 3.36
CA ALA A 150 -8.04 -1.01 3.35
C ALA A 150 -7.17 -2.23 3.69
N PHE A 151 -7.68 -3.14 4.50
CA PHE A 151 -6.97 -4.34 4.98
C PHE A 151 -7.64 -5.65 4.58
N ASN A 152 -8.60 -5.61 3.62
CA ASN A 152 -9.23 -6.84 3.14
C ASN A 152 -8.19 -7.75 2.49
N GLY A 153 -8.20 -9.04 2.85
CA GLY A 153 -7.24 -10.02 2.36
C GLY A 153 -5.86 -9.95 3.00
N CYS A 154 -5.64 -9.16 4.06
CA CYS A 154 -4.38 -9.07 4.80
C CYS A 154 -4.27 -10.18 5.86
N GLN A 155 -4.27 -11.44 5.44
CA GLN A 155 -4.37 -12.62 6.32
C GLN A 155 -3.16 -12.80 7.24
N GLU A 156 -2.00 -12.31 6.86
CA GLU A 156 -0.76 -12.40 7.63
C GLU A 156 -0.51 -11.19 8.53
N LEU A 157 -1.35 -10.14 8.47
CA LEU A 157 -1.14 -8.91 9.22
C LEU A 157 -1.18 -9.15 10.73
N ALA A 158 -0.03 -8.97 11.35
CA ALA A 158 0.15 -9.11 12.80
C ALA A 158 0.39 -7.75 13.49
N ASN A 159 1.13 -6.86 12.85
CA ASN A 159 1.55 -5.61 13.46
C ASN A 159 1.13 -4.41 12.60
N VAL A 160 0.35 -3.52 13.19
CA VAL A 160 0.00 -2.21 12.63
C VAL A 160 -0.03 -1.17 13.75
N THR A 161 0.51 0.01 13.46
CA THR A 161 0.49 1.14 14.40
C THR A 161 -0.12 2.35 13.71
N PHE A 162 -1.16 2.92 14.30
CA PHE A 162 -1.74 4.19 13.87
C PHE A 162 -1.24 5.32 14.76
N THR A 163 -0.97 6.48 14.16
CA THR A 163 -0.57 7.71 14.88
C THR A 163 -1.19 8.95 14.24
N GLY A 164 -0.98 10.09 14.85
CA GLY A 164 -1.49 11.37 14.34
C GLY A 164 -2.92 11.65 14.79
N LEU A 165 -3.81 12.00 13.85
CA LEU A 165 -5.22 12.24 14.15
C LEU A 165 -5.95 10.94 14.47
N PRO A 166 -6.98 10.96 15.34
CA PRO A 166 -7.73 9.77 15.66
C PRO A 166 -8.52 9.24 14.47
N ILE A 167 -8.77 7.93 14.49
CA ILE A 167 -9.62 7.24 13.52
C ILE A 167 -11.08 7.63 13.81
N ASP A 168 -11.73 8.25 12.85
CA ASP A 168 -13.09 8.81 12.98
C ASP A 168 -14.10 8.24 11.97
N ASN A 169 -13.71 7.21 11.22
CA ASN A 169 -14.56 6.46 10.29
C ASN A 169 -14.48 4.96 10.55
N ASN A 170 -15.44 4.19 10.02
CA ASN A 170 -15.43 2.75 10.15
C ASN A 170 -14.07 2.15 9.77
N LEU A 171 -13.62 1.18 10.55
CA LEU A 171 -12.38 0.46 10.31
C LEU A 171 -12.66 -1.04 10.30
N SER A 172 -12.19 -1.73 9.27
CA SER A 172 -12.32 -3.18 9.16
C SER A 172 -10.96 -3.86 9.00
N LEU A 173 -10.72 -4.85 9.87
CA LEU A 173 -9.56 -5.75 9.90
C LEU A 173 -10.06 -7.21 9.95
N HIS A 174 -11.19 -7.47 9.29
CA HIS A 174 -11.90 -8.76 9.39
C HIS A 174 -11.08 -9.93 8.83
N ASP A 175 -10.16 -9.68 7.89
CA ASP A 175 -9.28 -10.71 7.31
C ASP A 175 -7.91 -10.81 8.01
N SER A 176 -7.75 -10.24 9.21
CA SER A 176 -6.47 -10.20 9.92
C SER A 176 -6.52 -10.97 11.25
N PRO A 177 -6.53 -12.34 11.22
CA PRO A 177 -6.64 -13.16 12.43
C PRO A 177 -5.42 -13.03 13.36
N LYS A 178 -4.26 -12.64 12.81
CA LYS A 178 -2.97 -12.65 13.50
C LYS A 178 -2.62 -11.35 14.21
N LEU A 179 -3.53 -10.35 14.23
CA LEU A 179 -3.26 -9.06 14.89
C LEU A 179 -2.78 -9.27 16.32
N SER A 180 -1.63 -8.66 16.65
CA SER A 180 -1.06 -8.70 17.97
C SER A 180 -1.85 -7.84 18.96
N ASP A 181 -1.78 -8.17 20.25
CA ASP A 181 -2.44 -7.39 21.29
C ASP A 181 -1.94 -5.94 21.34
N LYS A 182 -0.67 -5.72 21.06
CA LYS A 182 -0.10 -4.38 20.93
C LYS A 182 -0.77 -3.57 19.81
N SER A 183 -1.05 -4.20 18.67
CA SER A 183 -1.75 -3.56 17.56
C SER A 183 -3.20 -3.26 17.92
N ILE A 184 -3.87 -4.20 18.59
CA ILE A 184 -5.25 -4.01 19.07
C ILE A 184 -5.30 -2.84 20.07
N ASP A 185 -4.40 -2.79 21.04
CA ASP A 185 -4.33 -1.71 22.03
C ASP A 185 -4.11 -0.34 21.35
N ASN A 186 -3.21 -0.28 20.37
CA ASN A 186 -2.97 0.93 19.62
C ASN A 186 -4.23 1.35 18.83
N ILE A 187 -4.87 0.43 18.10
CA ILE A 187 -6.11 0.72 17.35
C ILE A 187 -7.16 1.27 18.30
N VAL A 188 -7.45 0.58 19.40
CA VAL A 188 -8.46 1.02 20.38
C VAL A 188 -8.12 2.41 20.96
N SER A 189 -6.86 2.67 21.25
CA SER A 189 -6.41 3.99 21.73
C SER A 189 -6.65 5.10 20.70
N MET A 190 -6.47 4.79 19.42
CA MET A 190 -6.60 5.72 18.30
C MET A 190 -8.04 5.94 17.82
N LEU A 191 -9.01 5.16 18.29
CA LEU A 191 -10.42 5.42 17.99
C LEU A 191 -10.83 6.77 18.59
N LYS A 192 -11.44 7.62 17.78
CA LYS A 192 -12.00 8.90 18.22
C LYS A 192 -13.13 8.66 19.24
N ASP A 193 -13.18 9.46 20.27
CA ASP A 193 -14.36 9.49 21.14
C ASP A 193 -15.53 10.13 20.38
N LEU A 194 -16.57 9.36 20.15
CA LEU A 194 -17.78 9.74 19.43
C LEU A 194 -19.01 9.87 20.35
N THR A 195 -18.77 9.96 21.68
CA THR A 195 -19.86 10.12 22.65
C THR A 195 -20.72 11.31 22.29
N GLY A 196 -22.04 11.09 22.23
CA GLY A 196 -23.02 12.10 21.83
C GLY A 196 -23.18 12.28 20.31
N GLY A 197 -22.43 11.54 19.49
CA GLY A 197 -22.55 11.52 18.02
C GLY A 197 -23.04 10.18 17.49
N SER A 198 -22.94 9.99 16.17
CA SER A 198 -23.24 8.72 15.52
C SER A 198 -22.12 7.72 15.74
N SER A 199 -22.48 6.50 16.13
CA SER A 199 -21.51 5.40 16.30
C SER A 199 -20.82 5.03 14.99
N LYS A 200 -19.61 4.50 15.09
CA LYS A 200 -18.83 3.89 14.02
C LYS A 200 -18.56 2.42 14.35
N LYS A 201 -18.08 1.68 13.37
CA LYS A 201 -17.82 0.26 13.48
C LYS A 201 -16.33 -0.05 13.45
N LEU A 202 -15.90 -0.89 14.39
CA LEU A 202 -14.64 -1.59 14.34
C LEU A 202 -14.94 -3.06 14.07
N THR A 203 -14.71 -3.53 12.85
CA THR A 203 -14.91 -4.93 12.47
C THR A 203 -13.58 -5.66 12.51
N VAL A 204 -13.49 -6.76 13.25
CA VAL A 204 -12.29 -7.57 13.41
C VAL A 204 -12.56 -9.04 13.13
N HIS A 205 -11.50 -9.80 12.82
CA HIS A 205 -11.59 -11.26 12.68
C HIS A 205 -12.13 -11.91 13.97
N SER A 206 -12.83 -13.03 13.83
CA SER A 206 -13.45 -13.75 14.96
C SER A 206 -12.48 -14.06 16.11
N ASP A 207 -11.22 -14.44 15.80
CA ASP A 207 -10.22 -14.74 16.82
C ASP A 207 -9.79 -13.51 17.58
N VAL A 208 -9.64 -12.37 16.87
CA VAL A 208 -9.34 -11.07 17.49
C VAL A 208 -10.49 -10.60 18.37
N TYR A 209 -11.72 -10.71 17.86
CA TYR A 209 -12.93 -10.38 18.61
C TYR A 209 -13.01 -11.14 19.95
N ASN A 210 -12.81 -12.46 19.89
CA ASN A 210 -12.89 -13.30 21.09
C ASN A 210 -11.84 -12.92 22.13
N ARG A 211 -10.61 -12.58 21.71
CA ARG A 211 -9.56 -12.06 22.61
C ARG A 211 -9.95 -10.72 23.23
N MET A 212 -10.45 -9.78 22.41
CA MET A 212 -10.89 -8.45 22.90
C MET A 212 -12.01 -8.53 23.92
N VAL A 213 -12.93 -9.47 23.75
CA VAL A 213 -14.03 -9.71 24.71
C VAL A 213 -13.48 -10.34 26.00
N ALA A 214 -12.60 -11.33 25.87
CA ALA A 214 -12.05 -12.07 27.02
C ALA A 214 -11.24 -11.18 27.98
N ASP A 215 -10.58 -10.14 27.47
CA ASP A 215 -9.72 -9.23 28.25
C ASP A 215 -10.35 -7.83 28.49
N GLY A 216 -11.62 -7.65 28.10
CA GLY A 216 -12.38 -6.43 28.37
C GLY A 216 -12.12 -5.24 27.43
N ARG A 217 -11.36 -5.42 26.35
CA ARG A 217 -11.10 -4.35 25.36
C ARG A 217 -12.37 -3.92 24.60
N ASN A 218 -13.39 -4.81 24.49
CA ASN A 218 -14.68 -4.44 23.93
C ASN A 218 -15.33 -3.26 24.69
N ALA A 219 -15.25 -3.24 26.01
CA ALA A 219 -15.79 -2.15 26.83
C ALA A 219 -15.09 -0.80 26.52
N LEU A 220 -13.79 -0.81 26.22
CA LEU A 220 -13.07 0.40 25.82
C LEU A 220 -13.52 0.91 24.45
N VAL A 221 -13.82 0.03 23.52
CA VAL A 221 -14.38 0.38 22.20
C VAL A 221 -15.76 1.00 22.36
N GLU A 222 -16.64 0.36 23.14
CA GLU A 222 -18.02 0.79 23.39
C GLU A 222 -18.07 2.12 24.15
N SER A 223 -17.15 2.35 25.12
CA SER A 223 -17.06 3.59 25.88
C SER A 223 -16.82 4.83 25.01
N LYS A 224 -16.24 4.64 23.83
CA LYS A 224 -16.02 5.70 22.82
C LYS A 224 -17.16 5.80 21.79
N ASN A 225 -18.29 5.15 22.03
CA ASN A 225 -19.45 5.07 21.13
C ASN A 225 -19.13 4.39 19.79
N TRP A 226 -18.28 3.35 19.83
CA TRP A 226 -18.02 2.46 18.70
C TRP A 226 -18.74 1.11 18.90
N VAL A 227 -19.09 0.47 17.79
CA VAL A 227 -19.64 -0.89 17.78
C VAL A 227 -18.51 -1.83 17.39
N LEU A 228 -18.16 -2.76 18.30
CA LEU A 228 -17.22 -3.85 17.95
C LEU A 228 -18.01 -4.95 17.24
N GLU A 229 -17.63 -5.25 15.99
CA GLU A 229 -18.28 -6.28 15.19
C GLU A 229 -17.32 -7.45 14.93
N LYS A 230 -17.88 -8.63 14.96
CA LYS A 230 -17.24 -9.89 14.60
C LYS A 230 -17.52 -10.18 13.13
N SER A 231 -16.47 -10.51 12.34
CA SER A 231 -16.64 -11.06 10.98
C SER A 231 -16.93 -12.54 11.02
#